data_db9a263641a6a00610cfe82c46ff525a
#
_entry.id   db9a263641a6a00610cfe82c46ff525a
#
_cell.length_a   1.000
_cell.length_b   1.000
_cell.length_c   1.000
_cell.angle_alpha   90.00
_cell.angle_beta   90.00
_cell.angle_gamma   90.00
#
_symmetry.space_group_name_H-M   'P 1'
#
loop_
_entity.id
_entity.type
_entity.pdbx_description
1 polymer ?
#
loop_
_entity_poly.entity_id
_entity_poly.type
_entity_poly.pdbx_seq_one_letter_code
_entity_poly.pdbx_strand_id
1 'polypeptide(L)'
;MSRVLHVPFTGADREFDDIGHEMMAAIEKVFRSGRVMNGESVPRLEQSLAELSGRRHARVVNSGTDAVYFALVAAGIGPGDEVLLGDISFVATLHAIVRTGATPVFVDVTDEGTIDLDLAEEAVGPRSKALVIVQLYGRMAAPDPVEKFARAHGLALVEDAAQSLGAEVNGRRSGTLGLASCHSFDAMKVIPAPGTGGVVLTDDPAVAESVEQLRHWGFADAEKRHVVRLGHNSQMSSLTAAVLAVKLAQEERWLKQRRATASTYSAGFGDLGCGLPEHGSLRENIFHKYVLRTPKRDELAAALRASGVETLVHYPYALHTLPFLERHPHRVVGDGRAKKHAAEVISLPIHPYLTDEEIAHVVTSTREALLAG
;
A
#
# COMPACT_ATOMS: atom_id res chain seq x y z
N MET A 1 -3.14 36.09 -21.48
CA MET A 1 -2.40 35.08 -20.68
C MET A 1 -2.98 33.74 -20.98
N SER A 2 -2.27 32.80 -21.61
CA SER A 2 -2.73 31.44 -21.80
C SER A 2 -2.89 30.81 -20.41
N ARG A 3 -4.03 30.20 -20.16
CA ARG A 3 -4.32 29.52 -18.90
C ARG A 3 -3.34 28.35 -18.78
N VAL A 4 -2.51 28.32 -17.76
CA VAL A 4 -1.61 27.17 -17.48
C VAL A 4 -2.49 25.96 -17.25
N LEU A 5 -2.20 24.85 -17.94
CA LEU A 5 -2.92 23.59 -17.77
C LEU A 5 -2.66 23.07 -16.35
N HIS A 6 -3.72 22.80 -15.60
CA HIS A 6 -3.62 22.23 -14.25
C HIS A 6 -3.78 20.71 -14.33
N VAL A 7 -2.77 19.98 -13.84
CA VAL A 7 -2.77 18.52 -13.78
C VAL A 7 -2.82 18.08 -12.31
N PRO A 8 -3.99 17.60 -11.84
CA PRO A 8 -4.17 17.21 -10.44
C PRO A 8 -3.45 15.89 -10.14
N PHE A 9 -3.01 15.72 -8.88
CA PHE A 9 -2.38 14.48 -8.42
C PHE A 9 -3.36 13.31 -8.28
N THR A 10 -4.65 13.60 -8.10
CA THR A 10 -5.74 12.63 -7.98
C THR A 10 -6.89 13.01 -8.90
N GLY A 11 -7.75 12.05 -9.25
CA GLY A 11 -8.90 12.26 -10.12
C GLY A 11 -10.23 11.82 -9.46
N ALA A 12 -10.41 12.11 -8.17
CA ALA A 12 -11.59 11.65 -7.43
C ALA A 12 -12.91 12.28 -7.92
N ASP A 13 -12.86 13.53 -8.38
CA ASP A 13 -13.98 14.24 -9.02
C ASP A 13 -14.38 13.55 -10.33
N ARG A 14 -13.41 13.22 -11.18
CA ARG A 14 -13.63 12.52 -12.46
C ARG A 14 -14.06 11.06 -12.26
N GLU A 15 -13.60 10.43 -11.17
CA GLU A 15 -14.10 9.11 -10.76
C GLU A 15 -15.59 9.17 -10.45
N PHE A 16 -16.01 10.24 -9.75
CA PHE A 16 -17.43 10.42 -9.43
C PHE A 16 -18.27 10.71 -10.70
N ASP A 17 -17.73 11.44 -11.66
CA ASP A 17 -18.40 11.67 -12.95
C ASP A 17 -18.59 10.37 -13.75
N ASP A 18 -17.65 9.41 -13.62
CA ASP A 18 -17.65 8.13 -14.34
C ASP A 18 -18.56 7.07 -13.69
N ILE A 19 -18.44 6.84 -12.39
CA ILE A 19 -19.13 5.74 -11.66
C ILE A 19 -19.96 6.20 -10.46
N GLY A 20 -20.17 7.51 -10.32
CA GLY A 20 -20.88 8.06 -9.15
C GLY A 20 -22.32 7.60 -9.05
N HIS A 21 -23.00 7.38 -10.18
CA HIS A 21 -24.36 6.87 -10.19
C HIS A 21 -24.47 5.48 -9.54
N GLU A 22 -23.56 4.57 -9.89
CA GLU A 22 -23.50 3.22 -9.34
C GLU A 22 -23.13 3.25 -7.86
N MET A 23 -22.19 4.12 -7.46
CA MET A 23 -21.82 4.31 -6.06
C MET A 23 -22.99 4.82 -5.24
N MET A 24 -23.74 5.82 -5.73
CA MET A 24 -24.92 6.36 -5.04
C MET A 24 -26.05 5.34 -4.94
N ALA A 25 -26.28 4.54 -5.98
CA ALA A 25 -27.26 3.46 -5.96
C ALA A 25 -26.90 2.38 -4.91
N ALA A 26 -25.61 2.05 -4.79
CA ALA A 26 -25.13 1.11 -3.77
C ALA A 26 -25.32 1.65 -2.34
N ILE A 27 -25.02 2.94 -2.12
CA ILE A 27 -25.26 3.64 -0.85
C ILE A 27 -26.76 3.65 -0.49
N GLU A 28 -27.62 4.01 -1.43
CA GLU A 28 -29.08 4.03 -1.23
C GLU A 28 -29.59 2.65 -0.80
N LYS A 29 -29.13 1.58 -1.46
CA LYS A 29 -29.49 0.20 -1.10
C LYS A 29 -29.14 -0.12 0.37
N VAL A 30 -27.97 0.31 0.85
CA VAL A 30 -27.58 0.10 2.25
C VAL A 30 -28.50 0.88 3.20
N PHE A 31 -28.78 2.14 2.92
CA PHE A 31 -29.71 2.92 3.77
C PHE A 31 -31.12 2.31 3.80
N ARG A 32 -31.64 1.87 2.65
CA ARG A 32 -32.97 1.20 2.59
C ARG A 32 -33.00 -0.12 3.36
N SER A 33 -31.86 -0.82 3.50
CA SER A 33 -31.77 -2.04 4.31
C SER A 33 -31.80 -1.78 5.83
N GLY A 34 -31.54 -0.54 6.26
CA GLY A 34 -31.38 -0.16 7.68
C GLY A 34 -30.11 -0.70 8.34
N ARG A 35 -29.21 -1.40 7.58
CA ARG A 35 -28.01 -2.06 8.12
C ARG A 35 -26.74 -1.35 7.67
N VAL A 36 -26.48 -0.16 8.20
CA VAL A 36 -25.29 0.64 7.90
C VAL A 36 -23.99 0.05 8.47
N MET A 37 -24.09 -0.85 9.46
CA MET A 37 -23.03 -1.69 9.99
C MET A 37 -23.46 -3.15 9.94
N ASN A 38 -22.52 -4.06 9.71
CA ASN A 38 -22.76 -5.52 9.67
C ASN A 38 -23.88 -5.94 8.68
N GLY A 39 -24.07 -5.19 7.60
CA GLY A 39 -24.97 -5.53 6.50
C GLY A 39 -24.30 -6.45 5.49
N GLU A 40 -25.08 -6.93 4.51
CA GLU A 40 -24.66 -7.91 3.50
C GLU A 40 -23.49 -7.45 2.60
N SER A 41 -23.27 -6.14 2.45
CA SER A 41 -22.16 -5.62 1.62
C SER A 41 -20.78 -5.98 2.18
N VAL A 42 -20.66 -6.13 3.51
CA VAL A 42 -19.39 -6.51 4.16
C VAL A 42 -18.97 -7.94 3.78
N PRO A 43 -19.75 -9.00 4.07
CA PRO A 43 -19.36 -10.36 3.69
C PRO A 43 -19.26 -10.55 2.18
N ARG A 44 -20.04 -9.84 1.36
CA ARG A 44 -19.91 -9.88 -0.11
C ARG A 44 -18.57 -9.30 -0.59
N LEU A 45 -18.14 -8.18 -0.01
CA LEU A 45 -16.82 -7.60 -0.32
C LEU A 45 -15.70 -8.54 0.13
N GLU A 46 -15.81 -9.15 1.33
CA GLU A 46 -14.84 -10.14 1.80
C GLU A 46 -14.73 -11.33 0.86
N GLN A 47 -15.86 -11.86 0.39
CA GLN A 47 -15.88 -12.93 -0.61
C GLN A 47 -15.18 -12.51 -1.90
N SER A 48 -15.53 -11.34 -2.45
CA SER A 48 -14.92 -10.83 -3.70
C SER A 48 -13.40 -10.64 -3.57
N LEU A 49 -12.93 -10.16 -2.41
CA LEU A 49 -11.50 -9.96 -2.15
C LEU A 49 -10.76 -11.29 -1.96
N ALA A 50 -11.39 -12.28 -1.32
CA ALA A 50 -10.85 -13.64 -1.21
C ALA A 50 -10.73 -14.30 -2.59
N GLU A 51 -11.77 -14.22 -3.42
CA GLU A 51 -11.77 -14.73 -4.79
C GLU A 51 -10.72 -14.03 -5.67
N LEU A 52 -10.64 -12.69 -5.61
CA LEU A 52 -9.67 -11.90 -6.36
C LEU A 52 -8.23 -12.27 -6.03
N SER A 53 -7.93 -12.47 -4.75
CA SER A 53 -6.58 -12.84 -4.29
C SER A 53 -6.28 -14.33 -4.44
N GLY A 54 -7.30 -15.19 -4.45
CA GLY A 54 -7.15 -16.64 -4.35
C GLY A 54 -6.90 -17.14 -2.91
N ARG A 55 -7.07 -16.29 -1.90
CA ARG A 55 -7.00 -16.68 -0.48
C ARG A 55 -8.33 -17.23 0.01
N ARG A 56 -8.29 -18.09 1.01
CA ARG A 56 -9.52 -18.70 1.61
C ARG A 56 -10.32 -17.73 2.46
N HIS A 57 -9.66 -16.77 3.09
CA HIS A 57 -10.29 -15.84 4.02
C HIS A 57 -9.89 -14.40 3.74
N ALA A 58 -10.87 -13.50 3.77
CA ALA A 58 -10.70 -12.07 3.82
C ALA A 58 -11.45 -11.51 5.03
N ARG A 59 -10.85 -10.55 5.74
CA ARG A 59 -11.49 -9.82 6.83
C ARG A 59 -11.26 -8.33 6.63
N VAL A 60 -12.31 -7.62 6.23
CA VAL A 60 -12.22 -6.17 6.05
C VAL A 60 -12.20 -5.46 7.40
N VAL A 61 -11.39 -4.42 7.47
CA VAL A 61 -11.14 -3.61 8.67
C VAL A 61 -11.19 -2.12 8.34
N ASN A 62 -11.12 -1.27 9.37
CA ASN A 62 -11.28 0.17 9.21
C ASN A 62 -10.12 0.86 8.46
N SER A 63 -8.93 0.28 8.46
CA SER A 63 -7.75 0.86 7.80
C SER A 63 -6.69 -0.17 7.44
N GLY A 64 -5.83 0.14 6.45
CA GLY A 64 -4.65 -0.66 6.16
C GLY A 64 -3.69 -0.76 7.35
N THR A 65 -3.59 0.28 8.18
CA THR A 65 -2.79 0.27 9.41
C THR A 65 -3.27 -0.79 10.39
N ASP A 66 -4.59 -0.87 10.60
CA ASP A 66 -5.17 -1.91 11.46
C ASP A 66 -5.02 -3.30 10.84
N ALA A 67 -5.08 -3.42 9.50
CA ALA A 67 -4.86 -4.70 8.84
C ALA A 67 -3.46 -5.26 9.14
N VAL A 68 -2.39 -4.46 8.98
CA VAL A 68 -1.01 -4.88 9.28
C VAL A 68 -0.84 -5.17 10.78
N TYR A 69 -1.39 -4.32 11.64
CA TYR A 69 -1.36 -4.54 13.08
C TYR A 69 -2.04 -5.84 13.50
N PHE A 70 -3.25 -6.11 13.00
CA PHE A 70 -3.98 -7.34 13.33
C PHE A 70 -3.31 -8.60 12.77
N ALA A 71 -2.71 -8.51 11.59
CA ALA A 71 -1.92 -9.59 11.02
C ALA A 71 -0.71 -9.95 11.90
N LEU A 72 0.02 -8.94 12.41
CA LEU A 72 1.13 -9.13 13.33
C LEU A 72 0.67 -9.71 14.68
N VAL A 73 -0.41 -9.18 15.26
CA VAL A 73 -0.98 -9.74 16.51
C VAL A 73 -1.45 -11.18 16.32
N ALA A 74 -2.10 -11.48 15.17
CA ALA A 74 -2.53 -12.84 14.84
C ALA A 74 -1.34 -13.80 14.61
N ALA A 75 -0.20 -13.27 14.14
CA ALA A 75 1.07 -14.02 14.05
C ALA A 75 1.76 -14.22 15.41
N GLY A 76 1.17 -13.74 16.51
CA GLY A 76 1.72 -13.87 17.86
C GLY A 76 2.83 -12.85 18.18
N ILE A 77 2.99 -11.80 17.39
CA ILE A 77 4.03 -10.79 17.60
C ILE A 77 3.66 -9.85 18.76
N GLY A 78 4.61 -9.62 19.67
CA GLY A 78 4.41 -8.83 20.87
C GLY A 78 5.69 -8.28 21.49
N PRO A 79 5.61 -7.81 22.75
CA PRO A 79 6.75 -7.26 23.47
C PRO A 79 7.92 -8.26 23.58
N GLY A 80 9.14 -7.79 23.27
CA GLY A 80 10.36 -8.62 23.29
C GLY A 80 10.72 -9.21 21.92
N ASP A 81 9.79 -9.25 20.97
CA ASP A 81 10.05 -9.68 19.60
C ASP A 81 10.68 -8.58 18.75
N GLU A 82 11.42 -8.99 17.73
CA GLU A 82 11.94 -8.12 16.69
C GLU A 82 11.23 -8.40 15.35
N VAL A 83 10.87 -7.33 14.62
CA VAL A 83 10.22 -7.41 13.31
C VAL A 83 11.08 -6.67 12.27
N LEU A 84 11.53 -7.40 11.26
CA LEU A 84 12.30 -6.86 10.14
C LEU A 84 11.36 -6.14 9.17
N LEU A 85 11.78 -4.96 8.69
CA LEU A 85 11.09 -4.21 7.64
C LEU A 85 12.08 -3.37 6.84
N GLY A 86 11.74 -3.06 5.57
CA GLY A 86 12.51 -2.11 4.77
C GLY A 86 12.42 -0.69 5.34
N ASP A 87 13.52 0.04 5.32
CA ASP A 87 13.63 1.38 5.93
C ASP A 87 12.94 2.50 5.10
N ILE A 88 12.27 2.14 4.03
CA ILE A 88 11.37 3.02 3.25
C ILE A 88 9.98 2.40 3.19
N SER A 89 9.01 3.08 3.75
CA SER A 89 7.58 2.77 3.66
C SER A 89 6.75 3.95 4.13
N PHE A 90 5.44 3.83 4.00
CA PHE A 90 4.54 4.70 4.75
C PHE A 90 4.62 4.36 6.24
N VAL A 91 4.57 5.38 7.07
CA VAL A 91 4.73 5.26 8.53
C VAL A 91 3.75 4.27 9.20
N ALA A 92 2.63 3.96 8.54
CA ALA A 92 1.62 3.02 9.04
C ALA A 92 2.17 1.62 9.30
N THR A 93 3.07 1.11 8.44
CA THR A 93 3.75 -0.19 8.64
C THR A 93 4.54 -0.19 9.94
N LEU A 94 5.33 0.86 10.16
CA LEU A 94 6.09 1.03 11.39
C LEU A 94 5.19 1.17 12.62
N HIS A 95 4.13 1.98 12.53
CA HIS A 95 3.18 2.14 13.64
C HIS A 95 2.48 0.81 13.99
N ALA A 96 2.16 -0.01 13.00
CA ALA A 96 1.59 -1.34 13.24
C ALA A 96 2.54 -2.22 14.06
N ILE A 97 3.84 -2.22 13.75
CA ILE A 97 4.87 -2.97 14.49
C ILE A 97 4.98 -2.43 15.92
N VAL A 98 5.18 -1.14 16.09
CA VAL A 98 5.37 -0.52 17.42
C VAL A 98 4.14 -0.72 18.32
N ARG A 99 2.93 -0.70 17.74
CA ARG A 99 1.68 -0.96 18.49
C ARG A 99 1.59 -2.37 19.06
N THR A 100 2.27 -3.37 18.49
CA THR A 100 2.35 -4.71 19.09
C THR A 100 3.25 -4.76 20.33
N GLY A 101 4.08 -3.75 20.54
CA GLY A 101 5.15 -3.74 21.55
C GLY A 101 6.46 -4.37 21.06
N ALA A 102 6.51 -4.83 19.81
CA ALA A 102 7.73 -5.36 19.20
C ALA A 102 8.71 -4.25 18.82
N THR A 103 9.97 -4.62 18.69
CA THR A 103 11.07 -3.75 18.26
C THR A 103 11.21 -3.80 16.73
N PRO A 104 11.05 -2.68 15.99
CA PRO A 104 11.33 -2.66 14.57
C PRO A 104 12.84 -2.78 14.30
N VAL A 105 13.20 -3.60 13.31
CA VAL A 105 14.55 -3.73 12.77
C VAL A 105 14.52 -3.22 11.34
N PHE A 106 15.02 -2.01 11.13
CA PHE A 106 15.10 -1.39 9.83
C PHE A 106 16.25 -1.97 9.04
N VAL A 107 15.94 -2.50 7.88
CA VAL A 107 16.91 -3.01 6.90
C VAL A 107 16.94 -2.05 5.72
N ASP A 108 18.13 -1.71 5.25
CA ASP A 108 18.26 -0.84 4.10
C ASP A 108 17.61 -1.45 2.84
N VAL A 109 17.46 -0.65 1.82
CA VAL A 109 16.65 -0.98 0.66
C VAL A 109 17.48 -1.14 -0.61
N THR A 110 16.94 -1.85 -1.58
CA THR A 110 17.44 -1.88 -2.95
C THR A 110 17.20 -0.54 -3.64
N ASP A 111 17.69 -0.40 -4.86
CA ASP A 111 17.45 0.81 -5.68
C ASP A 111 15.95 1.05 -5.96
N GLU A 112 15.13 -0.01 -5.95
CA GLU A 112 13.68 0.07 -6.13
C GLU A 112 12.92 0.45 -4.85
N GLY A 113 13.63 0.59 -3.72
CA GLY A 113 13.04 0.94 -2.42
C GLY A 113 12.44 -0.24 -1.65
N THR A 114 12.65 -1.48 -2.10
CA THR A 114 12.25 -2.69 -1.37
C THR A 114 13.35 -3.13 -0.40
N ILE A 115 12.98 -3.86 0.65
CA ILE A 115 13.97 -4.43 1.60
C ILE A 115 15.05 -5.22 0.87
N ASP A 116 16.32 -4.99 1.23
CA ASP A 116 17.44 -5.76 0.75
C ASP A 116 17.58 -7.05 1.57
N LEU A 117 17.30 -8.20 0.93
CA LEU A 117 17.33 -9.49 1.61
C LEU A 117 18.74 -9.95 1.99
N ASP A 118 19.78 -9.51 1.26
CA ASP A 118 21.17 -9.84 1.61
C ASP A 118 21.56 -9.12 2.92
N LEU A 119 21.16 -7.86 3.09
CA LEU A 119 21.34 -7.15 4.35
C LEU A 119 20.41 -7.67 5.46
N ALA A 120 19.24 -8.19 5.10
CA ALA A 120 18.34 -8.78 6.07
C ALA A 120 18.94 -10.02 6.75
N GLU A 121 19.84 -10.77 6.08
CA GLU A 121 20.62 -11.87 6.71
C GLU A 121 21.40 -11.38 7.93
N GLU A 122 22.02 -10.20 7.84
CA GLU A 122 22.80 -9.60 8.93
C GLU A 122 21.88 -9.06 10.07
N ALA A 123 20.62 -8.78 9.73
CA ALA A 123 19.64 -8.23 10.65
C ALA A 123 18.97 -9.30 11.53
N VAL A 124 18.95 -10.56 11.08
CA VAL A 124 18.31 -11.66 11.82
C VAL A 124 19.04 -11.95 13.13
N GLY A 125 18.28 -12.09 14.20
CA GLY A 125 18.78 -12.42 15.52
C GLY A 125 17.80 -13.33 16.30
N PRO A 126 18.16 -13.76 17.50
CA PRO A 126 17.35 -14.71 18.27
C PRO A 126 15.96 -14.19 18.67
N ARG A 127 15.76 -12.87 18.62
CA ARG A 127 14.46 -12.22 18.87
C ARG A 127 13.68 -11.92 17.59
N SER A 128 14.25 -12.13 16.42
CA SER A 128 13.55 -11.94 15.15
C SER A 128 12.43 -12.94 15.02
N LYS A 129 11.19 -12.47 14.84
CA LYS A 129 9.98 -13.29 14.79
C LYS A 129 9.15 -13.07 13.54
N ALA A 130 9.26 -11.90 12.90
CA ALA A 130 8.52 -11.62 11.67
C ALA A 130 9.36 -10.82 10.68
N LEU A 131 9.02 -10.97 9.41
CA LEU A 131 9.38 -10.09 8.31
C LEU A 131 8.12 -9.44 7.78
N VAL A 132 8.09 -8.11 7.71
CA VAL A 132 7.07 -7.36 6.96
C VAL A 132 7.66 -6.96 5.62
N ILE A 133 7.18 -7.59 4.55
CA ILE A 133 7.54 -7.21 3.18
C ILE A 133 6.54 -6.17 2.67
N VAL A 134 7.03 -5.00 2.27
CA VAL A 134 6.18 -3.93 1.72
C VAL A 134 6.27 -3.93 0.20
N GLN A 135 5.13 -4.05 -0.46
CA GLN A 135 4.99 -3.96 -1.92
C GLN A 135 4.90 -2.49 -2.33
N LEU A 136 6.05 -1.82 -2.34
CA LEU A 136 6.12 -0.36 -2.42
C LEU A 136 5.78 0.17 -3.82
N TYR A 137 5.09 1.32 -3.90
CA TYR A 137 4.72 2.07 -5.12
C TYR A 137 3.85 1.31 -6.13
N GLY A 138 3.45 0.10 -5.81
CA GLY A 138 2.66 -0.76 -6.71
C GLY A 138 3.45 -1.89 -7.34
N ARG A 139 4.74 -2.01 -7.04
CA ARG A 139 5.58 -3.13 -7.46
C ARG A 139 5.51 -4.27 -6.46
N MET A 140 5.35 -5.47 -6.96
CA MET A 140 5.40 -6.69 -6.16
C MET A 140 6.81 -7.27 -6.16
N ALA A 141 7.36 -7.51 -4.97
CA ALA A 141 8.61 -8.24 -4.82
C ALA A 141 8.44 -9.70 -5.29
N ALA A 142 9.52 -10.27 -5.83
CA ALA A 142 9.51 -11.67 -6.24
C ALA A 142 9.15 -12.59 -5.05
N PRO A 143 8.10 -13.41 -5.14
CA PRO A 143 7.58 -14.19 -4.01
C PRO A 143 8.58 -15.20 -3.46
N ASP A 144 9.23 -15.97 -4.34
CA ASP A 144 10.06 -17.12 -3.94
C ASP A 144 11.27 -16.76 -3.08
N PRO A 145 12.08 -15.73 -3.40
CA PRO A 145 13.18 -15.28 -2.54
C PRO A 145 12.71 -14.85 -1.16
N VAL A 146 11.62 -14.07 -1.09
CA VAL A 146 11.07 -13.56 0.18
C VAL A 146 10.57 -14.70 1.07
N GLU A 147 9.81 -15.64 0.52
CA GLU A 147 9.31 -16.78 1.27
C GLU A 147 10.42 -17.78 1.66
N LYS A 148 11.42 -17.95 0.80
CA LYS A 148 12.60 -18.77 1.11
C LYS A 148 13.36 -18.18 2.30
N PHE A 149 13.59 -16.88 2.29
CA PHE A 149 14.25 -16.17 3.39
C PHE A 149 13.43 -16.33 4.69
N ALA A 150 12.15 -16.02 4.68
CA ALA A 150 11.31 -16.12 5.88
C ALA A 150 11.30 -17.55 6.45
N ARG A 151 11.20 -18.59 5.59
CA ARG A 151 11.25 -20.00 6.03
C ARG A 151 12.61 -20.38 6.59
N ALA A 152 13.71 -19.96 5.98
CA ALA A 152 15.07 -20.29 6.43
C ALA A 152 15.34 -19.78 7.84
N HIS A 153 14.75 -18.65 8.21
CA HIS A 153 14.94 -18.02 9.53
C HIS A 153 13.77 -18.23 10.50
N GLY A 154 12.76 -19.03 10.14
CA GLY A 154 11.59 -19.28 10.98
C GLY A 154 10.76 -18.02 11.27
N LEU A 155 10.75 -17.05 10.36
CA LEU A 155 10.02 -15.79 10.50
C LEU A 155 8.58 -15.92 10.01
N ALA A 156 7.64 -15.36 10.77
CA ALA A 156 6.30 -15.12 10.27
C ALA A 156 6.38 -14.04 9.16
N LEU A 157 5.97 -14.40 7.94
CA LEU A 157 5.93 -13.46 6.84
C LEU A 157 4.56 -12.76 6.80
N VAL A 158 4.54 -11.45 6.92
CA VAL A 158 3.38 -10.58 6.72
C VAL A 158 3.63 -9.70 5.50
N GLU A 159 2.72 -9.72 4.56
CA GLU A 159 2.80 -8.88 3.36
C GLU A 159 2.01 -7.59 3.58
N ASP A 160 2.68 -6.45 3.59
CA ASP A 160 2.05 -5.14 3.45
C ASP A 160 1.88 -4.81 1.96
N ALA A 161 0.74 -5.23 1.43
CA ALA A 161 0.31 -5.05 0.05
C ALA A 161 -0.55 -3.78 -0.14
N ALA A 162 -0.47 -2.83 0.79
CA ALA A 162 -1.31 -1.62 0.80
C ALA A 162 -1.19 -0.76 -0.47
N GLN A 163 -0.21 -1.00 -1.31
CA GLN A 163 0.05 -0.23 -2.53
C GLN A 163 0.00 -1.07 -3.82
N SER A 164 -0.28 -2.38 -3.74
CA SER A 164 -0.06 -3.31 -4.84
C SER A 164 -1.27 -4.18 -5.20
N LEU A 165 -2.49 -3.77 -4.81
CA LEU A 165 -3.71 -4.52 -5.17
C LEU A 165 -3.80 -4.68 -6.70
N GLY A 166 -3.82 -5.92 -7.18
CA GLY A 166 -3.81 -6.28 -8.60
C GLY A 166 -2.43 -6.50 -9.21
N ALA A 167 -1.33 -6.26 -8.48
CA ALA A 167 0.00 -6.68 -8.92
C ALA A 167 0.13 -8.20 -8.94
N GLU A 168 0.98 -8.72 -9.86
CA GLU A 168 1.17 -10.15 -10.03
C GLU A 168 2.59 -10.45 -10.53
N VAL A 169 3.26 -11.42 -9.92
CA VAL A 169 4.57 -11.94 -10.33
C VAL A 169 4.49 -13.46 -10.46
N ASN A 170 4.88 -13.99 -11.61
CA ASN A 170 4.90 -15.43 -11.88
C ASN A 170 3.55 -16.14 -11.60
N GLY A 171 2.43 -15.51 -11.92
CA GLY A 171 1.08 -16.05 -11.68
C GLY A 171 0.61 -15.96 -10.22
N ARG A 172 1.38 -15.34 -9.34
CA ARG A 172 1.02 -15.09 -7.95
C ARG A 172 0.62 -13.64 -7.76
N ARG A 173 -0.57 -13.41 -7.24
CA ARG A 173 -1.07 -12.06 -6.97
C ARG A 173 -0.54 -11.50 -5.67
N SER A 174 -0.35 -10.18 -5.64
CA SER A 174 -0.19 -9.44 -4.39
C SER A 174 -1.41 -9.65 -3.49
N GLY A 175 -1.15 -9.91 -2.21
CA GLY A 175 -2.15 -10.39 -1.27
C GLY A 175 -2.03 -11.88 -0.95
N THR A 176 -1.02 -12.59 -1.52
CA THR A 176 -0.88 -14.04 -1.36
C THR A 176 0.39 -14.50 -0.65
N LEU A 177 1.25 -13.58 -0.20
CA LEU A 177 2.51 -13.97 0.43
C LEU A 177 2.35 -14.23 1.92
N GLY A 178 3.05 -15.25 2.39
CA GLY A 178 3.22 -15.56 3.80
C GLY A 178 1.94 -15.94 4.55
N LEU A 179 1.96 -15.73 5.86
CA LEU A 179 0.89 -16.08 6.79
C LEU A 179 -0.37 -15.22 6.57
N ALA A 180 -0.16 -13.92 6.38
CA ALA A 180 -1.22 -12.94 6.14
C ALA A 180 -0.73 -11.81 5.24
N SER A 181 -1.63 -11.30 4.43
CA SER A 181 -1.38 -10.15 3.54
C SER A 181 -2.42 -9.05 3.81
N CYS A 182 -2.02 -7.79 3.66
CA CYS A 182 -2.83 -6.65 4.05
C CYS A 182 -2.94 -5.65 2.89
N HIS A 183 -4.17 -5.34 2.44
CA HIS A 183 -4.39 -4.22 1.54
C HIS A 183 -5.00 -3.02 2.25
N SER A 184 -4.81 -1.85 1.67
CA SER A 184 -5.39 -0.58 2.11
C SER A 184 -6.34 -0.04 1.05
N PHE A 185 -7.44 0.51 1.50
CA PHE A 185 -8.41 1.25 0.69
C PHE A 185 -8.49 2.73 1.11
N ASP A 186 -7.38 3.27 1.61
CA ASP A 186 -7.27 4.71 1.85
C ASP A 186 -7.60 5.50 0.58
N ALA A 187 -8.08 6.74 0.73
CA ALA A 187 -8.52 7.61 -0.37
C ALA A 187 -7.45 7.84 -1.47
N MET A 188 -6.17 7.60 -1.17
CA MET A 188 -5.05 7.74 -2.13
C MET A 188 -4.66 6.42 -2.81
N LYS A 189 -5.35 5.31 -2.54
CA LYS A 189 -5.03 3.99 -3.07
C LYS A 189 -5.59 3.76 -4.47
N VAL A 190 -5.17 2.66 -5.11
CA VAL A 190 -5.62 2.30 -6.47
C VAL A 190 -7.12 2.05 -6.52
N ILE A 191 -7.65 1.40 -5.48
CA ILE A 191 -9.08 1.23 -5.24
C ILE A 191 -9.40 1.98 -3.93
N PRO A 192 -9.82 3.26 -4.02
CA PRO A 192 -10.00 4.09 -2.84
C PRO A 192 -11.40 3.92 -2.22
N ALA A 193 -11.47 3.79 -0.90
CA ALA A 193 -12.73 3.93 -0.16
C ALA A 193 -13.18 5.40 -0.09
N PRO A 194 -14.45 5.67 0.18
CA PRO A 194 -14.88 7.00 0.59
C PRO A 194 -14.43 7.27 2.04
N GLY A 195 -13.12 7.47 2.23
CA GLY A 195 -12.46 7.62 3.52
C GLY A 195 -11.34 6.61 3.71
N THR A 196 -11.48 5.70 4.66
CA THR A 196 -10.47 4.66 4.98
C THR A 196 -11.04 3.26 4.86
N GLY A 197 -10.17 2.27 4.72
CA GLY A 197 -10.49 0.86 4.71
C GLY A 197 -9.24 0.00 4.62
N GLY A 198 -9.36 -1.26 4.97
CA GLY A 198 -8.32 -2.26 4.82
C GLY A 198 -8.89 -3.66 4.78
N VAL A 199 -8.05 -4.64 4.47
CA VAL A 199 -8.39 -6.06 4.52
C VAL A 199 -7.18 -6.87 4.93
N VAL A 200 -7.40 -7.90 5.74
CA VAL A 200 -6.44 -8.99 5.98
C VAL A 200 -6.89 -10.19 5.17
N LEU A 201 -5.97 -10.75 4.41
CA LEU A 201 -6.13 -11.93 3.56
C LEU A 201 -5.27 -13.06 4.13
N THR A 202 -5.81 -14.25 4.27
CA THR A 202 -5.09 -15.41 4.80
C THR A 202 -5.72 -16.73 4.39
N ASP A 203 -4.92 -17.80 4.40
CA ASP A 203 -5.42 -19.18 4.27
C ASP A 203 -5.57 -19.89 5.62
N ASP A 204 -5.08 -19.26 6.70
CA ASP A 204 -5.15 -19.81 8.04
C ASP A 204 -6.44 -19.38 8.75
N PRO A 205 -7.34 -20.31 9.07
CA PRO A 205 -8.59 -20.00 9.76
C PRO A 205 -8.38 -19.40 11.17
N ALA A 206 -7.27 -19.73 11.85
CA ALA A 206 -6.97 -19.17 13.17
C ALA A 206 -6.57 -17.71 13.07
N VAL A 207 -5.83 -17.32 12.02
CA VAL A 207 -5.55 -15.91 11.72
C VAL A 207 -6.84 -15.17 11.39
N ALA A 208 -7.70 -15.73 10.54
CA ALA A 208 -8.97 -15.13 10.16
C ALA A 208 -9.89 -14.91 11.38
N GLU A 209 -9.96 -15.88 12.29
CA GLU A 209 -10.70 -15.77 13.54
C GLU A 209 -10.10 -14.71 14.48
N SER A 210 -8.76 -14.71 14.61
CA SER A 210 -8.05 -13.71 15.40
C SER A 210 -8.36 -12.28 14.94
N VAL A 211 -8.33 -12.05 13.62
CA VAL A 211 -8.67 -10.74 13.04
C VAL A 211 -10.13 -10.37 13.27
N GLU A 212 -11.05 -11.35 13.15
CA GLU A 212 -12.48 -11.14 13.46
C GLU A 212 -12.70 -10.66 14.90
N GLN A 213 -12.06 -11.33 15.85
CA GLN A 213 -12.11 -10.93 17.25
C GLN A 213 -11.49 -9.54 17.47
N LEU A 214 -10.30 -9.29 16.91
CA LEU A 214 -9.57 -8.02 17.06
C LEU A 214 -10.35 -6.83 16.52
N ARG A 215 -10.96 -6.95 15.32
CA ARG A 215 -11.73 -5.85 14.72
C ARG A 215 -13.05 -5.56 15.46
N HIS A 216 -13.52 -6.49 16.29
CA HIS A 216 -14.82 -6.48 16.94
C HIS A 216 -14.68 -6.56 18.47
N TRP A 217 -13.91 -5.65 19.07
CA TRP A 217 -13.71 -5.50 20.54
C TRP A 217 -13.26 -6.77 21.27
N GLY A 218 -12.72 -7.77 20.58
CA GLY A 218 -12.27 -9.02 21.20
C GLY A 218 -13.39 -10.02 21.50
N PHE A 219 -14.59 -9.83 20.94
CA PHE A 219 -15.67 -10.80 21.09
C PHE A 219 -15.38 -12.09 20.36
N ALA A 220 -15.63 -13.23 21.04
CA ALA A 220 -15.52 -14.57 20.47
C ALA A 220 -16.80 -15.06 19.81
N ASP A 221 -17.93 -14.39 20.05
CA ASP A 221 -19.25 -14.82 19.60
C ASP A 221 -20.07 -13.65 19.05
N ALA A 222 -21.00 -13.98 18.14
CA ALA A 222 -21.90 -12.99 17.52
C ALA A 222 -22.87 -12.34 18.53
N GLU A 223 -23.17 -13.02 19.63
CA GLU A 223 -24.04 -12.55 20.71
C GLU A 223 -23.34 -11.57 21.63
N LYS A 224 -22.02 -11.34 21.46
CA LYS A 224 -21.20 -10.39 22.22
C LYS A 224 -21.19 -10.67 23.74
N ARG A 225 -21.15 -11.94 24.12
CA ARG A 225 -21.18 -12.36 25.53
C ARG A 225 -19.78 -12.61 26.10
N HIS A 226 -18.82 -12.97 25.25
CA HIS A 226 -17.49 -13.36 25.69
C HIS A 226 -16.42 -12.52 25.00
N VAL A 227 -15.74 -11.69 25.78
CA VAL A 227 -14.54 -10.95 25.35
C VAL A 227 -13.33 -11.81 25.73
N VAL A 228 -12.61 -12.33 24.73
CA VAL A 228 -11.49 -13.28 24.92
C VAL A 228 -10.12 -12.64 24.77
N ARG A 229 -10.07 -11.42 24.28
CA ARG A 229 -8.84 -10.62 24.11
C ARG A 229 -9.12 -9.12 24.05
N LEU A 230 -8.09 -8.32 24.19
CA LEU A 230 -8.18 -6.90 23.88
C LEU A 230 -8.42 -6.74 22.36
N GLY A 231 -9.51 -6.08 22.02
CA GLY A 231 -9.88 -5.80 20.63
C GLY A 231 -10.07 -4.29 20.39
N HIS A 232 -10.48 -3.96 19.17
CA HIS A 232 -10.65 -2.59 18.69
C HIS A 232 -12.03 -2.42 18.02
N ASN A 233 -12.48 -1.20 17.89
CA ASN A 233 -13.56 -0.85 16.98
C ASN A 233 -12.98 -0.60 15.59
N SER A 234 -12.73 -1.66 14.84
CA SER A 234 -12.12 -1.57 13.51
C SER A 234 -12.94 -2.28 12.44
N GLN A 235 -14.27 -2.16 12.54
CA GLN A 235 -15.19 -2.70 11.56
C GLN A 235 -15.35 -1.74 10.38
N MET A 236 -15.34 -2.27 9.16
CA MET A 236 -15.73 -1.51 7.97
C MET A 236 -17.23 -1.30 7.94
N SER A 237 -17.68 -0.09 7.61
CA SER A 237 -19.12 0.19 7.44
C SER A 237 -19.68 -0.51 6.20
N SER A 238 -20.98 -0.85 6.23
CA SER A 238 -21.67 -1.40 5.06
C SER A 238 -21.68 -0.43 3.87
N LEU A 239 -21.67 0.89 4.14
CA LEU A 239 -21.58 1.93 3.10
C LEU A 239 -20.25 1.88 2.38
N THR A 240 -19.14 1.85 3.15
CA THR A 240 -17.77 1.72 2.60
C THR A 240 -17.63 0.44 1.78
N ALA A 241 -18.10 -0.69 2.31
CA ALA A 241 -18.04 -1.97 1.62
C ALA A 241 -18.85 -1.98 0.31
N ALA A 242 -20.02 -1.35 0.29
CA ALA A 242 -20.86 -1.26 -0.91
C ALA A 242 -20.20 -0.43 -2.02
N VAL A 243 -19.60 0.71 -1.66
CA VAL A 243 -18.87 1.56 -2.63
C VAL A 243 -17.61 0.85 -3.12
N LEU A 244 -16.86 0.19 -2.24
CA LEU A 244 -15.66 -0.58 -2.63
C LEU A 244 -16.00 -1.72 -3.59
N ALA A 245 -17.13 -2.38 -3.43
CA ALA A 245 -17.56 -3.42 -4.37
C ALA A 245 -17.79 -2.88 -5.79
N VAL A 246 -18.36 -1.66 -5.93
CA VAL A 246 -18.51 -0.98 -7.23
C VAL A 246 -17.14 -0.65 -7.83
N LYS A 247 -16.24 -0.11 -7.02
CA LYS A 247 -14.89 0.28 -7.48
C LYS A 247 -14.01 -0.92 -7.81
N LEU A 248 -14.13 -2.01 -7.05
CA LEU A 248 -13.37 -3.24 -7.31
C LEU A 248 -13.66 -3.83 -8.68
N ALA A 249 -14.89 -3.68 -9.18
CA ALA A 249 -15.26 -4.08 -10.55
C ALA A 249 -14.52 -3.26 -11.64
N GLN A 250 -13.91 -2.13 -11.31
CA GLN A 250 -13.12 -1.30 -12.23
C GLN A 250 -11.61 -1.62 -12.21
N GLU A 251 -11.15 -2.52 -11.33
CA GLU A 251 -9.72 -2.78 -11.08
C GLU A 251 -8.93 -2.94 -12.38
N GLU A 252 -9.32 -3.87 -13.24
CA GLU A 252 -8.59 -4.17 -14.49
C GLU A 252 -8.50 -2.95 -15.43
N ARG A 253 -9.60 -2.21 -15.59
CA ARG A 253 -9.66 -0.99 -16.40
C ARG A 253 -8.69 0.07 -15.87
N TRP A 254 -8.74 0.33 -14.56
CA TRP A 254 -7.89 1.34 -13.93
C TRP A 254 -6.41 0.97 -13.94
N LEU A 255 -6.08 -0.30 -13.72
CA LEU A 255 -4.69 -0.78 -13.81
C LEU A 255 -4.14 -0.67 -15.24
N LYS A 256 -4.96 -0.97 -16.26
CA LYS A 256 -4.57 -0.82 -17.67
C LYS A 256 -4.23 0.64 -17.99
N GLN A 257 -5.06 1.58 -17.55
CA GLN A 257 -4.84 3.02 -17.78
C GLN A 257 -3.57 3.51 -17.06
N ARG A 258 -3.35 3.13 -15.80
CA ARG A 258 -2.12 3.48 -15.08
C ARG A 258 -0.86 2.97 -15.78
N ARG A 259 -0.86 1.73 -16.25
CA ARG A 259 0.28 1.15 -16.98
C ARG A 259 0.53 1.87 -18.32
N ALA A 260 -0.52 2.25 -19.04
CA ALA A 260 -0.40 3.02 -20.28
C ALA A 260 0.27 4.39 -20.00
N THR A 261 -0.20 5.13 -19.00
CA THR A 261 0.40 6.40 -18.57
C THR A 261 1.86 6.23 -18.15
N ALA A 262 2.17 5.20 -17.34
CA ALA A 262 3.53 4.91 -16.91
C ALA A 262 4.47 4.62 -18.09
N SER A 263 3.98 3.87 -19.09
CA SER A 263 4.75 3.58 -20.32
C SER A 263 5.07 4.86 -21.10
N THR A 264 4.10 5.79 -21.21
CA THR A 264 4.31 7.10 -21.87
C THR A 264 5.34 7.93 -21.11
N TYR A 265 5.26 7.96 -19.78
CA TYR A 265 6.24 8.67 -18.95
C TYR A 265 7.65 8.09 -19.10
N SER A 266 7.80 6.76 -19.00
CA SER A 266 9.12 6.11 -19.12
C SER A 266 9.71 6.28 -20.52
N ALA A 267 8.91 6.25 -21.57
CA ALA A 267 9.36 6.58 -22.92
C ALA A 267 9.80 8.04 -23.05
N GLY A 268 9.08 8.95 -22.38
CA GLY A 268 9.40 10.38 -22.37
C GLY A 268 10.63 10.77 -21.57
N PHE A 269 11.08 9.94 -20.62
CA PHE A 269 12.15 10.28 -19.66
C PHE A 269 13.42 9.43 -19.83
N GLY A 270 13.41 8.41 -20.70
CA GLY A 270 14.49 7.42 -20.78
C GLY A 270 15.88 7.96 -21.13
N ASP A 271 15.97 9.15 -21.73
CA ASP A 271 17.20 9.83 -22.10
C ASP A 271 17.68 10.90 -21.09
N LEU A 272 16.96 11.07 -19.96
CA LEU A 272 17.22 12.19 -19.04
C LEU A 272 18.18 11.87 -17.89
N GLY A 273 18.69 10.64 -17.81
CA GLY A 273 19.63 10.24 -16.74
C GLY A 273 19.06 10.22 -15.33
N CYS A 274 17.72 10.25 -15.18
CA CYS A 274 17.04 10.10 -13.91
C CYS A 274 16.67 8.65 -13.65
N GLY A 275 16.53 8.26 -12.37
CA GLY A 275 16.05 6.92 -12.01
C GLY A 275 14.56 6.79 -12.31
N LEU A 276 14.21 5.81 -13.13
CA LEU A 276 12.82 5.50 -13.51
C LEU A 276 12.33 4.25 -12.77
N PRO A 277 11.03 4.11 -12.49
CA PRO A 277 10.49 2.89 -11.93
C PRO A 277 10.59 1.75 -12.96
N GLU A 278 10.99 0.58 -12.51
CA GLU A 278 10.97 -0.61 -13.36
C GLU A 278 9.54 -1.04 -13.68
N HIS A 279 9.31 -1.41 -14.93
CA HIS A 279 8.01 -1.90 -15.37
C HIS A 279 7.81 -3.37 -15.00
N GLY A 280 8.88 -4.17 -15.06
CA GLY A 280 8.80 -5.62 -14.90
C GLY A 280 7.93 -6.30 -15.95
N SER A 281 7.36 -7.45 -15.61
CA SER A 281 6.34 -8.13 -16.42
C SER A 281 5.00 -7.36 -16.39
N LEU A 282 4.03 -7.75 -17.22
CA LEU A 282 2.79 -7.02 -17.47
C LEU A 282 2.04 -6.54 -16.20
N ARG A 283 2.12 -7.30 -15.09
CA ARG A 283 1.41 -6.98 -13.85
C ARG A 283 2.34 -6.82 -12.64
N GLU A 284 3.65 -6.93 -12.82
CA GLU A 284 4.62 -6.84 -11.72
C GLU A 284 4.59 -5.47 -11.03
N ASN A 285 4.39 -4.40 -11.82
CA ASN A 285 4.19 -3.05 -11.31
C ASN A 285 2.87 -2.47 -11.83
N ILE A 286 1.96 -2.16 -10.91
CA ILE A 286 0.66 -1.54 -11.21
C ILE A 286 0.71 -0.01 -11.15
N PHE A 287 1.87 0.55 -10.81
CA PHE A 287 2.09 1.99 -10.70
C PHE A 287 1.07 2.68 -9.80
N HIS A 288 0.96 2.22 -8.55
CA HIS A 288 0.24 2.97 -7.52
C HIS A 288 0.78 4.40 -7.43
N LYS A 289 2.12 4.54 -7.55
CA LYS A 289 2.82 5.81 -7.74
C LYS A 289 3.81 5.65 -8.88
N TYR A 290 3.93 6.68 -9.72
CA TYR A 290 5.05 6.79 -10.65
C TYR A 290 6.13 7.63 -9.97
N VAL A 291 7.16 6.96 -9.48
CA VAL A 291 8.24 7.58 -8.69
C VAL A 291 9.48 7.73 -9.55
N LEU A 292 9.85 8.99 -9.81
CA LEU A 292 11.10 9.35 -10.48
C LEU A 292 12.14 9.69 -9.40
N ARG A 293 13.41 9.32 -9.63
CA ARG A 293 14.51 9.68 -8.72
C ARG A 293 15.50 10.64 -9.41
N THR A 294 15.79 11.74 -8.74
CA THR A 294 16.79 12.72 -9.18
C THR A 294 17.39 13.45 -7.98
N PRO A 295 18.71 13.73 -7.98
CA PRO A 295 19.32 14.59 -6.96
C PRO A 295 18.73 16.01 -6.92
N LYS A 296 18.11 16.46 -8.03
CA LYS A 296 17.46 17.78 -8.17
C LYS A 296 15.94 17.73 -7.86
N ARG A 297 15.52 16.81 -6.96
CA ARG A 297 14.12 16.56 -6.65
C ARG A 297 13.31 17.82 -6.30
N ASP A 298 13.85 18.70 -5.44
CA ASP A 298 13.14 19.89 -4.97
C ASP A 298 13.05 20.96 -6.07
N GLU A 299 14.08 21.10 -6.91
CA GLU A 299 14.08 21.96 -8.08
C GLU A 299 13.03 21.50 -9.10
N LEU A 300 13.01 20.20 -9.39
CA LEU A 300 12.00 19.59 -10.26
C LEU A 300 10.58 19.81 -9.73
N ALA A 301 10.35 19.61 -8.44
CA ALA A 301 9.05 19.81 -7.81
C ALA A 301 8.59 21.27 -7.93
N ALA A 302 9.50 22.24 -7.77
CA ALA A 302 9.21 23.66 -7.92
C ALA A 302 8.86 24.03 -9.37
N ALA A 303 9.63 23.51 -10.35
CA ALA A 303 9.39 23.74 -11.78
C ALA A 303 8.05 23.15 -12.24
N LEU A 304 7.75 21.91 -11.84
CA LEU A 304 6.48 21.26 -12.17
C LEU A 304 5.28 22.00 -11.57
N ARG A 305 5.39 22.45 -10.33
CA ARG A 305 4.35 23.29 -9.70
C ARG A 305 4.12 24.59 -10.48
N ALA A 306 5.20 25.25 -10.93
CA ALA A 306 5.09 26.47 -11.75
C ALA A 306 4.40 26.20 -13.10
N SER A 307 4.54 24.99 -13.65
CA SER A 307 3.88 24.53 -14.87
C SER A 307 2.47 23.98 -14.62
N GLY A 308 1.94 24.05 -13.39
CA GLY A 308 0.59 23.56 -13.07
C GLY A 308 0.49 22.06 -12.82
N VAL A 309 1.61 21.34 -12.70
CA VAL A 309 1.64 19.89 -12.41
C VAL A 309 1.80 19.68 -10.92
N GLU A 310 0.83 19.02 -10.29
CA GLU A 310 0.91 18.62 -8.88
C GLU A 310 1.87 17.45 -8.71
N THR A 311 2.71 17.50 -7.67
CA THR A 311 3.63 16.41 -7.31
C THR A 311 3.62 16.16 -5.80
N LEU A 312 3.98 14.95 -5.40
CA LEU A 312 4.14 14.57 -4.00
C LEU A 312 5.46 13.83 -3.80
N VAL A 313 5.89 13.67 -2.56
CA VAL A 313 7.07 12.89 -2.19
C VAL A 313 6.65 11.66 -1.38
N HIS A 314 6.94 10.47 -1.89
CA HIS A 314 6.68 9.21 -1.22
C HIS A 314 7.98 8.40 -1.11
N TYR A 315 8.77 8.48 0.02
CA TYR A 315 8.51 9.26 1.22
C TYR A 315 9.72 10.12 1.51
N PRO A 316 9.60 11.30 2.16
CA PRO A 316 10.70 12.25 2.32
C PRO A 316 11.66 11.88 3.46
N TYR A 317 11.58 10.67 4.01
CA TYR A 317 12.39 10.21 5.14
C TYR A 317 12.64 8.70 5.06
N ALA A 318 13.78 8.26 5.54
CA ALA A 318 13.96 6.88 5.95
C ALA A 318 13.25 6.68 7.32
N LEU A 319 12.57 5.56 7.51
CA LEU A 319 11.72 5.34 8.70
C LEU A 319 12.47 5.48 10.01
N HIS A 320 13.73 4.99 10.07
CA HIS A 320 14.55 5.07 11.28
C HIS A 320 14.89 6.51 11.71
N THR A 321 14.71 7.52 10.83
CA THR A 321 15.00 8.93 11.14
C THR A 321 13.82 9.67 11.77
N LEU A 322 12.70 9.02 11.99
CA LEU A 322 11.50 9.63 12.54
C LEU A 322 11.67 9.98 14.02
N PRO A 323 11.44 11.23 14.45
CA PRO A 323 11.72 11.70 15.81
C PRO A 323 11.04 10.89 16.92
N PHE A 324 9.86 10.32 16.67
CA PHE A 324 9.16 9.55 17.68
C PHE A 324 9.92 8.28 18.11
N LEU A 325 10.82 7.77 17.26
CA LEU A 325 11.66 6.60 17.55
C LEU A 325 12.73 6.86 18.61
N GLU A 326 13.05 8.10 18.93
CA GLU A 326 13.94 8.43 20.05
C GLU A 326 13.49 7.79 21.40
N ARG A 327 12.18 7.51 21.51
CA ARG A 327 11.55 6.91 22.70
C ARG A 327 11.17 5.44 22.51
N HIS A 328 11.49 4.85 21.36
CA HIS A 328 11.15 3.47 21.04
C HIS A 328 12.42 2.70 20.67
N PRO A 329 12.66 1.52 21.30
CA PRO A 329 13.77 0.66 20.92
C PRO A 329 13.66 0.29 19.44
N HIS A 330 14.79 0.38 18.72
CA HIS A 330 14.86 -0.04 17.31
C HIS A 330 16.30 -0.40 16.96
N ARG A 331 16.48 -1.07 15.81
CA ARG A 331 17.79 -1.38 15.21
C ARG A 331 17.80 -0.95 13.76
N VAL A 332 18.99 -0.63 13.25
CA VAL A 332 19.20 -0.23 11.86
C VAL A 332 20.34 -1.05 11.29
N VAL A 333 20.13 -1.63 10.11
CA VAL A 333 21.14 -2.40 9.35
C VAL A 333 21.18 -1.86 7.92
N GLY A 334 22.34 -1.38 7.49
CA GLY A 334 22.58 -0.86 6.15
C GLY A 334 23.49 0.37 6.13
N ASP A 335 23.73 0.89 4.93
CA ASP A 335 24.73 1.91 4.59
C ASP A 335 24.13 3.29 4.27
N GLY A 336 22.81 3.45 4.36
CA GLY A 336 22.11 4.73 4.16
C GLY A 336 21.46 4.90 2.79
N ARG A 337 21.31 3.84 1.99
CA ARG A 337 20.57 3.87 0.71
C ARG A 337 19.14 4.37 0.88
N ALA A 338 18.48 4.01 1.97
CA ALA A 338 17.14 4.52 2.30
C ALA A 338 17.10 6.06 2.44
N LYS A 339 18.11 6.67 3.07
CA LYS A 339 18.20 8.14 3.18
C LYS A 339 18.40 8.79 1.81
N LYS A 340 19.28 8.21 0.97
CA LYS A 340 19.50 8.68 -0.39
C LYS A 340 18.20 8.56 -1.21
N HIS A 341 17.55 7.41 -1.16
CA HIS A 341 16.26 7.19 -1.83
C HIS A 341 15.23 8.26 -1.43
N ALA A 342 15.05 8.49 -0.13
CA ALA A 342 14.14 9.50 0.40
C ALA A 342 14.48 10.94 -0.06
N ALA A 343 15.75 11.25 -0.27
CA ALA A 343 16.18 12.56 -0.75
C ALA A 343 15.90 12.77 -2.25
N GLU A 344 15.87 11.70 -3.04
CA GLU A 344 15.81 11.75 -4.51
C GLU A 344 14.42 11.54 -5.11
N VAL A 345 13.46 10.93 -4.37
CA VAL A 345 12.17 10.51 -4.93
C VAL A 345 11.19 11.66 -5.11
N ILE A 346 10.48 11.67 -6.24
CA ILE A 346 9.33 12.51 -6.52
C ILE A 346 8.26 11.69 -7.24
N SER A 347 7.01 11.84 -6.85
CA SER A 347 5.89 11.15 -7.48
C SER A 347 5.15 12.08 -8.43
N LEU A 348 5.01 11.66 -9.67
CA LEU A 348 4.23 12.35 -10.70
C LEU A 348 2.76 11.90 -10.65
N PRO A 349 1.82 12.71 -11.17
CA PRO A 349 0.42 12.34 -11.26
C PRO A 349 0.27 11.03 -12.04
N ILE A 350 -0.41 10.06 -11.45
CA ILE A 350 -0.73 8.81 -12.12
C ILE A 350 -2.05 8.27 -11.59
N HIS A 351 -3.12 8.54 -12.30
CA HIS A 351 -4.46 8.04 -11.99
C HIS A 351 -5.22 7.72 -13.29
N PRO A 352 -6.28 6.88 -13.24
CA PRO A 352 -6.94 6.39 -14.46
C PRO A 352 -7.63 7.45 -15.32
N TYR A 353 -7.79 8.65 -14.80
CA TYR A 353 -8.56 9.73 -15.42
C TYR A 353 -7.70 10.87 -15.97
N LEU A 354 -6.38 10.68 -16.10
CA LEU A 354 -5.53 11.64 -16.81
C LEU A 354 -5.87 11.64 -18.31
N THR A 355 -6.01 12.83 -18.88
CA THR A 355 -6.19 12.99 -20.32
C THR A 355 -4.85 12.88 -21.06
N ASP A 356 -4.87 12.59 -22.35
CA ASP A 356 -3.67 12.55 -23.19
C ASP A 356 -2.93 13.90 -23.19
N GLU A 357 -3.67 15.02 -23.14
CA GLU A 357 -3.11 16.37 -23.06
C GLU A 357 -2.37 16.59 -21.72
N GLU A 358 -2.95 16.16 -20.61
CA GLU A 358 -2.32 16.22 -19.30
C GLU A 358 -1.07 15.35 -19.22
N ILE A 359 -1.12 14.13 -19.75
CA ILE A 359 0.03 13.21 -19.84
C ILE A 359 1.15 13.84 -20.65
N ALA A 360 0.85 14.39 -21.83
CA ALA A 360 1.83 15.08 -22.67
C ALA A 360 2.41 16.32 -21.98
N HIS A 361 1.60 17.08 -21.25
CA HIS A 361 2.03 18.23 -20.49
C HIS A 361 3.01 17.85 -19.35
N VAL A 362 2.71 16.77 -18.59
CA VAL A 362 3.62 16.25 -17.56
C VAL A 362 4.96 15.83 -18.18
N VAL A 363 4.94 15.15 -19.33
CA VAL A 363 6.17 14.74 -20.03
C VAL A 363 7.00 15.96 -20.45
N THR A 364 6.37 16.94 -21.11
CA THR A 364 7.06 18.14 -21.60
C THR A 364 7.65 18.95 -20.45
N SER A 365 6.85 19.24 -19.43
CA SER A 365 7.28 20.04 -18.28
C SER A 365 8.40 19.36 -17.46
N THR A 366 8.35 18.03 -17.33
CA THR A 366 9.40 17.25 -16.64
C THR A 366 10.71 17.29 -17.42
N ARG A 367 10.65 17.10 -18.74
CA ARG A 367 11.83 17.16 -19.63
C ARG A 367 12.48 18.54 -19.59
N GLU A 368 11.68 19.61 -19.76
CA GLU A 368 12.16 20.98 -19.73
C GLU A 368 12.86 21.28 -18.38
N ALA A 369 12.26 20.89 -17.26
CA ALA A 369 12.82 21.11 -15.94
C ALA A 369 14.16 20.36 -15.72
N LEU A 370 14.27 19.12 -16.17
CA LEU A 370 15.48 18.31 -16.00
C LEU A 370 16.62 18.71 -16.95
N LEU A 371 16.30 19.22 -18.15
CA LEU A 371 17.28 19.68 -19.14
C LEU A 371 17.77 21.12 -18.89
N ALA A 372 16.97 21.95 -18.22
CA ALA A 372 17.32 23.35 -17.90
C ALA A 372 18.29 23.47 -16.72
N GLY A 373 18.47 22.47 -15.90
CA GLY A 373 19.35 22.40 -14.74
C GLY A 373 20.55 21.51 -14.93
#